data_22c4e71da7e0dc405c9e0aa4fa8ed5c8
#
_entry.id   22c4e71da7e0dc405c9e0aa4fa8ed5c8
#
_cell.length_a   1.000
_cell.length_b   1.000
_cell.length_c   1.000
_cell.angle_alpha   90.00
_cell.angle_beta   90.00
_cell.angle_gamma   90.00
#
_symmetry.space_group_name_H-M   'P 1'
#
loop_
_entity.id
_entity.type
_entity.pdbx_description
1 polymer ?
#
loop_
_entity_poly.entity_id
_entity_poly.type
_entity_poly.pdbx_seq_one_letter_code
_entity_poly.pdbx_strand_id
1 'polypeptide(L)'
;MKLVIQIPAFNEEATIAQALRELPKKIDGITSIETLVIDDGSTDKTADAARKAGATHIVQLKTHRGLSAAFVAGIDAALRLGADVIVNTDADNQYKAADIERLVAPIVKGTAEVVIGDREVAKSPHMSPLKKLLQRLGSWTVGLASGVDVADVTSGFRAFSRDAAM
;
A
#
# COMPACT_ATOMS: atom_id res chain seq x y z
N MET A 1 5.78 -3.24 -17.83
CA MET A 1 5.60 -2.17 -16.83
C MET A 1 6.40 -2.52 -15.58
N LYS A 2 6.96 -1.52 -14.89
CA LYS A 2 7.64 -1.67 -13.60
C LYS A 2 6.68 -1.42 -12.46
N LEU A 3 6.55 -2.38 -11.54
CA LEU A 3 5.78 -2.27 -10.30
C LEU A 3 6.72 -1.98 -9.13
N VAL A 4 6.42 -0.96 -8.35
CA VAL A 4 7.02 -0.73 -7.04
C VAL A 4 5.96 -0.95 -5.96
N ILE A 5 6.23 -1.88 -5.03
CA ILE A 5 5.38 -2.15 -3.88
C ILE A 5 5.98 -1.42 -2.69
N GLN A 6 5.32 -0.35 -2.24
CA GLN A 6 5.74 0.41 -1.07
C GLN A 6 5.08 -0.11 0.20
N ILE A 7 5.86 -0.15 1.28
CA ILE A 7 5.47 -0.66 2.59
C ILE A 7 5.94 0.34 3.65
N PRO A 8 5.06 1.26 4.09
CA PRO A 8 5.34 2.08 5.27
C PRO A 8 5.45 1.18 6.51
N ALA A 9 6.48 1.41 7.33
CA ALA A 9 6.76 0.61 8.51
C ALA A 9 7.23 1.49 9.67
N PHE A 10 6.73 1.23 10.88
CA PHE A 10 7.19 1.85 12.11
C PHE A 10 7.17 0.84 13.26
N ASN A 11 8.36 0.43 13.74
CA ASN A 11 8.54 -0.61 14.77
C ASN A 11 7.88 -1.95 14.37
N GLU A 12 8.20 -2.42 13.17
CA GLU A 12 7.68 -3.65 12.56
C GLU A 12 8.77 -4.74 12.39
N GLU A 13 9.78 -4.76 13.28
CA GLU A 13 10.88 -5.74 13.24
C GLU A 13 10.38 -7.17 13.17
N ALA A 14 9.27 -7.48 13.87
CA ALA A 14 8.72 -8.82 13.96
C ALA A 14 7.97 -9.28 12.69
N THR A 15 7.37 -8.36 11.95
CA THR A 15 6.38 -8.63 10.87
C THR A 15 6.92 -8.37 9.48
N ILE A 16 7.77 -7.35 9.30
CA ILE A 16 8.24 -6.87 8.00
C ILE A 16 8.88 -7.96 7.13
N ALA A 17 9.62 -8.88 7.74
CA ALA A 17 10.28 -9.97 7.02
C ALA A 17 9.28 -10.98 6.44
N GLN A 18 8.18 -11.23 7.11
CA GLN A 18 7.11 -12.08 6.61
C GLN A 18 6.34 -11.37 5.50
N ALA A 19 5.96 -10.11 5.71
CA ALA A 19 5.27 -9.31 4.71
C ALA A 19 6.03 -9.29 3.37
N LEU A 20 7.34 -9.05 3.40
CA LEU A 20 8.19 -9.05 2.21
C LEU A 20 8.27 -10.42 1.51
N ARG A 21 8.32 -11.53 2.25
CA ARG A 21 8.38 -12.89 1.66
C ARG A 21 7.11 -13.31 0.95
N GLU A 22 5.96 -12.81 1.39
CA GLU A 22 4.65 -13.15 0.84
C GLU A 22 4.30 -12.36 -0.43
N LEU A 23 5.04 -11.28 -0.73
CA LEU A 23 4.80 -10.47 -1.92
C LEU A 23 4.94 -11.29 -3.21
N PRO A 24 4.09 -11.02 -4.23
CA PRO A 24 4.16 -11.70 -5.50
C PRO A 24 5.49 -11.41 -6.20
N LYS A 25 6.07 -12.44 -6.81
CA LYS A 25 7.32 -12.34 -7.58
C LYS A 25 7.08 -12.16 -9.07
N LYS A 26 5.86 -12.42 -9.53
CA LYS A 26 5.44 -12.29 -10.92
C LYS A 26 3.97 -11.87 -10.97
N ILE A 27 3.64 -10.95 -11.84
CA ILE A 27 2.28 -10.49 -12.15
C ILE A 27 2.19 -10.30 -13.66
N ASP A 28 1.09 -10.70 -14.28
CA ASP A 28 0.89 -10.56 -15.71
C ASP A 28 0.92 -9.08 -16.15
N GLY A 29 1.65 -8.77 -17.21
CA GLY A 29 1.84 -7.42 -17.72
C GLY A 29 2.90 -6.60 -16.98
N ILE A 30 3.48 -7.12 -15.88
CA ILE A 30 4.57 -6.51 -15.11
C ILE A 30 5.90 -7.19 -15.49
N THR A 31 6.89 -6.39 -15.89
CA THR A 31 8.22 -6.87 -16.29
C THR A 31 9.21 -6.91 -15.14
N SER A 32 9.02 -6.04 -14.13
CA SER A 32 9.85 -6.03 -12.92
C SER A 32 9.01 -5.64 -11.71
N ILE A 33 9.26 -6.30 -10.58
CA ILE A 33 8.65 -6.00 -9.28
C ILE A 33 9.77 -5.64 -8.32
N GLU A 34 9.69 -4.45 -7.75
CA GLU A 34 10.62 -3.98 -6.71
C GLU A 34 9.86 -3.64 -5.44
N THR A 35 10.48 -3.91 -4.30
CA THR A 35 9.93 -3.60 -2.97
C THR A 35 10.62 -2.37 -2.40
N LEU A 36 9.84 -1.46 -1.83
CA LEU A 36 10.30 -0.23 -1.23
C LEU A 36 9.75 -0.12 0.20
N VAL A 37 10.60 -0.33 1.19
CA VAL A 37 10.23 -0.15 2.60
C VAL A 37 10.52 1.30 3.00
N ILE A 38 9.52 1.95 3.60
CA ILE A 38 9.67 3.29 4.18
C ILE A 38 9.65 3.16 5.69
N ASP A 39 10.83 3.16 6.28
CA ASP A 39 11.01 3.13 7.73
C ASP A 39 10.78 4.53 8.30
N ASP A 40 9.65 4.72 8.97
CA ASP A 40 9.22 6.01 9.53
C ASP A 40 9.89 6.31 10.88
N GLY A 41 11.22 6.19 10.91
CA GLY A 41 12.01 6.51 12.10
C GLY A 41 11.84 5.49 13.22
N SER A 42 11.83 4.19 12.89
CA SER A 42 11.75 3.11 13.87
C SER A 42 12.88 3.17 14.89
N THR A 43 12.57 2.75 16.11
CA THR A 43 13.51 2.63 17.22
C THR A 43 14.03 1.20 17.42
N ASP A 44 13.41 0.24 16.74
CA ASP A 44 13.80 -1.18 16.69
C ASP A 44 14.65 -1.50 15.43
N LYS A 45 14.81 -2.77 15.10
CA LYS A 45 15.60 -3.22 13.94
C LYS A 45 14.76 -3.39 12.66
N THR A 46 13.68 -2.64 12.49
CA THR A 46 12.78 -2.73 11.32
C THR A 46 13.55 -2.65 10.00
N ALA A 47 14.38 -1.62 9.81
CA ALA A 47 15.14 -1.44 8.56
C ALA A 47 16.15 -2.58 8.32
N ASP A 48 16.79 -3.09 9.38
CA ASP A 48 17.72 -4.21 9.26
C ASP A 48 17.01 -5.52 8.93
N ALA A 49 15.84 -5.75 9.53
CA ALA A 49 14.99 -6.89 9.23
C ALA A 49 14.51 -6.86 7.77
N ALA A 50 14.06 -5.70 7.28
CA ALA A 50 13.67 -5.50 5.90
C ALA A 50 14.82 -5.77 4.91
N ARG A 51 16.02 -5.25 5.22
CA ARG A 51 17.22 -5.47 4.39
C ARG A 51 17.59 -6.95 4.31
N LYS A 52 17.59 -7.66 5.45
CA LYS A 52 17.86 -9.09 5.51
C LYS A 52 16.81 -9.93 4.81
N ALA A 53 15.56 -9.47 4.79
CA ALA A 53 14.46 -10.14 4.08
C ALA A 53 14.46 -9.89 2.57
N GLY A 54 15.38 -9.06 2.05
CA GLY A 54 15.57 -8.82 0.62
C GLY A 54 14.72 -7.67 0.07
N ALA A 55 14.38 -6.67 0.90
CA ALA A 55 13.80 -5.42 0.39
C ALA A 55 14.74 -4.81 -0.67
N THR A 56 14.18 -4.46 -1.84
CA THR A 56 14.97 -3.90 -2.95
C THR A 56 15.49 -2.51 -2.60
N HIS A 57 14.63 -1.70 -1.98
CA HIS A 57 14.93 -0.34 -1.57
C HIS A 57 14.43 -0.08 -0.15
N ILE A 58 15.14 0.79 0.57
CA ILE A 58 14.75 1.23 1.91
C ILE A 58 14.97 2.74 1.99
N VAL A 59 13.92 3.47 2.35
CA VAL A 59 13.96 4.88 2.72
C VAL A 59 13.80 4.96 4.23
N GLN A 60 14.75 5.58 4.93
CA GLN A 60 14.69 5.78 6.37
C GLN A 60 14.45 7.26 6.68
N LEU A 61 13.35 7.57 7.34
CA LEU A 61 13.08 8.90 7.87
C LEU A 61 13.84 9.08 9.18
N LYS A 62 14.36 10.29 9.40
CA LYS A 62 15.17 10.58 10.60
C LYS A 62 14.36 10.51 11.91
N THR A 63 13.07 10.74 11.83
CA THR A 63 12.15 10.76 12.99
C THR A 63 10.80 10.24 12.55
N HIS A 64 10.04 9.70 13.50
CA HIS A 64 8.66 9.29 13.26
C HIS A 64 7.79 10.51 12.88
N ARG A 65 7.17 10.46 11.71
CA ARG A 65 6.36 11.52 11.12
C ARG A 65 4.91 11.11 10.85
N GLY A 66 4.62 9.84 11.05
CA GLY A 66 3.31 9.24 10.87
C GLY A 66 3.07 8.70 9.46
N LEU A 67 2.06 7.83 9.35
CA LEU A 67 1.74 7.06 8.15
C LEU A 67 1.61 7.92 6.89
N SER A 68 0.96 9.08 6.99
CA SER A 68 0.78 9.96 5.82
C SER A 68 2.09 10.50 5.26
N ALA A 69 3.05 10.87 6.13
CA ALA A 69 4.35 11.34 5.69
C ALA A 69 5.17 10.20 5.08
N ALA A 70 5.13 9.01 5.67
CA ALA A 70 5.79 7.82 5.12
C ALA A 70 5.18 7.43 3.76
N PHE A 71 3.85 7.48 3.62
CA PHE A 71 3.16 7.23 2.36
C PHE A 71 3.62 8.18 1.24
N VAL A 72 3.63 9.49 1.51
CA VAL A 72 4.07 10.50 0.52
C VAL A 72 5.54 10.31 0.15
N ALA A 73 6.41 10.05 1.15
CA ALA A 73 7.83 9.77 0.90
C ALA A 73 8.02 8.52 0.02
N GLY A 74 7.17 7.52 0.22
CA GLY A 74 7.18 6.30 -0.59
C GLY A 74 6.74 6.53 -2.03
N ILE A 75 5.67 7.30 -2.25
CA ILE A 75 5.22 7.70 -3.60
C ILE A 75 6.34 8.46 -4.34
N ASP A 76 6.93 9.48 -3.71
CA ASP A 76 8.04 10.24 -4.31
C ASP A 76 9.23 9.34 -4.66
N ALA A 77 9.63 8.45 -3.75
CA ALA A 77 10.72 7.51 -4.00
C ALA A 77 10.37 6.52 -5.12
N ALA A 78 9.16 5.97 -5.15
CA ALA A 78 8.71 5.04 -6.20
C ALA A 78 8.71 5.70 -7.60
N LEU A 79 8.26 6.96 -7.69
CA LEU A 79 8.30 7.74 -8.93
C LEU A 79 9.75 7.97 -9.42
N ARG A 80 10.68 8.27 -8.50
CA ARG A 80 12.13 8.41 -8.82
C ARG A 80 12.76 7.10 -9.24
N LEU A 81 12.30 5.97 -8.72
CA LEU A 81 12.71 4.63 -9.16
C LEU A 81 12.15 4.24 -10.54
N GLY A 82 11.33 5.08 -11.14
CA GLY A 82 10.74 4.85 -12.47
C GLY A 82 9.58 3.87 -12.44
N ALA A 83 8.78 3.84 -11.36
CA ALA A 83 7.59 3.02 -11.30
C ALA A 83 6.57 3.43 -12.38
N ASP A 84 5.99 2.46 -13.07
CA ASP A 84 4.80 2.62 -13.92
C ASP A 84 3.53 2.40 -13.09
N VAL A 85 3.62 1.48 -12.11
CA VAL A 85 2.55 1.17 -11.17
C VAL A 85 3.13 1.18 -9.75
N ILE A 86 2.40 1.79 -8.81
CA ILE A 86 2.76 1.82 -7.39
C ILE A 86 1.66 1.14 -6.60
N VAL A 87 2.01 0.17 -5.75
CA VAL A 87 1.09 -0.45 -4.79
C VAL A 87 1.51 -0.06 -3.39
N ASN A 88 0.57 0.42 -2.57
CA ASN A 88 0.75 0.57 -1.13
C ASN A 88 0.15 -0.62 -0.40
N THR A 89 0.89 -1.22 0.51
CA THR A 89 0.44 -2.27 1.42
C THR A 89 1.03 -2.07 2.81
N ASP A 90 0.46 -2.70 3.83
CA ASP A 90 0.90 -2.55 5.21
C ASP A 90 1.93 -3.63 5.60
N ALA A 91 2.75 -3.33 6.62
CA ALA A 91 3.81 -4.23 7.12
C ALA A 91 3.29 -5.34 8.05
N ASP A 92 2.05 -5.23 8.54
CA ASP A 92 1.43 -6.11 9.54
C ASP A 92 0.68 -7.31 8.95
N ASN A 93 0.77 -7.48 7.63
CA ASN A 93 0.17 -8.59 6.87
C ASN A 93 -1.37 -8.68 6.96
N GLN A 94 -2.07 -7.56 7.21
CA GLN A 94 -3.54 -7.53 7.20
C GLN A 94 -4.13 -7.75 5.80
N TYR A 95 -3.36 -7.46 4.75
CA TYR A 95 -3.78 -7.66 3.37
C TYR A 95 -3.14 -8.91 2.78
N LYS A 96 -3.92 -9.68 2.03
CA LYS A 96 -3.40 -10.85 1.32
C LYS A 96 -2.53 -10.40 0.15
N ALA A 97 -1.26 -10.73 0.18
CA ALA A 97 -0.33 -10.41 -0.91
C ALA A 97 -0.80 -10.95 -2.28
N ALA A 98 -1.54 -12.07 -2.30
CA ALA A 98 -2.16 -12.62 -3.50
C ALA A 98 -3.20 -11.68 -4.16
N ASP A 99 -3.80 -10.73 -3.41
CA ASP A 99 -4.76 -9.77 -3.96
C ASP A 99 -4.08 -8.61 -4.70
N ILE A 100 -2.74 -8.46 -4.58
CA ILE A 100 -1.98 -7.41 -5.31
C ILE A 100 -2.17 -7.56 -6.83
N GLU A 101 -2.17 -8.77 -7.36
CA GLU A 101 -2.41 -8.99 -8.78
C GLU A 101 -3.77 -8.46 -9.22
N ARG A 102 -4.82 -8.71 -8.42
CA ARG A 102 -6.16 -8.19 -8.70
C ARG A 102 -6.24 -6.68 -8.62
N LEU A 103 -5.45 -6.06 -7.72
CA LEU A 103 -5.37 -4.62 -7.55
C LEU A 103 -4.66 -3.95 -8.76
N VAL A 104 -3.62 -4.60 -9.28
CA VAL A 104 -2.79 -4.07 -10.37
C VAL A 104 -3.44 -4.30 -11.75
N ALA A 105 -4.19 -5.39 -11.93
CA ALA A 105 -4.74 -5.78 -13.23
C ALA A 105 -5.56 -4.69 -13.95
N PRO A 106 -6.42 -3.87 -13.30
CA PRO A 106 -7.15 -2.80 -14.00
C PRO A 106 -6.22 -1.68 -14.50
N ILE A 107 -5.13 -1.40 -13.78
CA ILE A 107 -4.14 -0.38 -14.21
C ILE A 107 -3.35 -0.90 -15.41
N VAL A 108 -2.88 -2.15 -15.36
CA VAL A 108 -2.17 -2.77 -16.49
C VAL A 108 -3.02 -2.80 -17.75
N LYS A 109 -4.34 -3.01 -17.61
CA LYS A 109 -5.29 -2.97 -18.73
C LYS A 109 -5.67 -1.56 -19.18
N GLY A 110 -5.23 -0.53 -18.49
CA GLY A 110 -5.60 0.87 -18.80
C GLY A 110 -7.06 1.21 -18.52
N THR A 111 -7.76 0.44 -17.68
CA THR A 111 -9.18 0.66 -17.35
C THR A 111 -9.37 1.47 -16.07
N ALA A 112 -8.33 1.65 -15.27
CA ALA A 112 -8.33 2.47 -14.06
C ALA A 112 -6.94 3.06 -13.84
N GLU A 113 -6.88 4.22 -13.19
CA GLU A 113 -5.64 4.87 -12.76
C GLU A 113 -5.39 4.70 -11.25
N VAL A 114 -6.47 4.54 -10.48
CA VAL A 114 -6.42 4.26 -9.05
C VAL A 114 -7.34 3.09 -8.75
N VAL A 115 -6.83 2.12 -8.00
CA VAL A 115 -7.60 0.96 -7.52
C VAL A 115 -7.46 0.86 -6.02
N ILE A 116 -8.57 0.73 -5.31
CA ILE A 116 -8.63 0.64 -3.84
C ILE A 116 -9.14 -0.75 -3.47
N GLY A 117 -8.38 -1.45 -2.63
CA GLY A 117 -8.79 -2.75 -2.10
C GLY A 117 -9.85 -2.57 -1.02
N ASP A 118 -11.01 -3.21 -1.20
CA ASP A 118 -12.08 -3.25 -0.20
C ASP A 118 -11.76 -4.32 0.86
N ARG A 119 -11.64 -3.89 2.12
CA ARG A 119 -11.44 -4.79 3.27
C ARG A 119 -12.70 -5.52 3.69
N GLU A 120 -13.81 -5.34 2.96
CA GLU A 120 -15.11 -5.86 3.33
C GLU A 120 -15.49 -5.54 4.80
N VAL A 121 -15.21 -4.32 5.22
CA VAL A 121 -15.39 -3.85 6.61
C VAL A 121 -16.79 -4.13 7.15
N ALA A 122 -17.79 -4.13 6.29
CA ALA A 122 -19.16 -4.49 6.66
C ALA A 122 -19.27 -5.92 7.23
N LYS A 123 -18.43 -6.85 6.74
CA LYS A 123 -18.39 -8.25 7.15
C LYS A 123 -17.42 -8.52 8.32
N SER A 124 -16.59 -7.54 8.70
CA SER A 124 -15.60 -7.74 9.77
C SER A 124 -16.27 -7.88 11.15
N PRO A 125 -16.04 -8.97 11.88
CA PRO A 125 -16.62 -9.18 13.22
C PRO A 125 -15.97 -8.31 14.31
N HIS A 126 -14.78 -7.76 14.04
CA HIS A 126 -13.97 -7.04 15.04
C HIS A 126 -14.22 -5.52 15.08
N MET A 127 -15.04 -4.98 14.17
CA MET A 127 -15.33 -3.54 14.14
C MET A 127 -16.65 -3.22 14.85
N SER A 128 -16.62 -2.20 15.72
CA SER A 128 -17.83 -1.72 16.40
C SER A 128 -18.85 -1.13 15.42
N PRO A 129 -20.15 -1.21 15.71
CA PRO A 129 -21.21 -0.67 14.83
C PRO A 129 -21.02 0.83 14.52
N LEU A 130 -20.54 1.59 15.50
CA LEU A 130 -20.27 3.03 15.33
C LEU A 130 -19.15 3.28 14.31
N LYS A 131 -18.05 2.50 14.35
CA LYS A 131 -16.97 2.60 13.38
C LYS A 131 -17.45 2.26 11.97
N LYS A 132 -18.29 1.22 11.82
CA LYS A 132 -18.89 0.85 10.52
C LYS A 132 -19.77 1.97 9.97
N LEU A 133 -20.56 2.63 10.83
CA LEU A 133 -21.42 3.75 10.43
C LEU A 133 -20.57 4.96 9.98
N LEU A 134 -19.57 5.34 10.74
CA LEU A 134 -18.68 6.46 10.41
C LEU A 134 -17.92 6.22 9.11
N GLN A 135 -17.47 4.99 8.86
CA GLN A 135 -16.80 4.63 7.61
C GLN A 135 -17.74 4.70 6.41
N ARG A 136 -18.98 4.20 6.54
CA ARG A 136 -20.00 4.34 5.49
C ARG A 136 -20.31 5.81 5.18
N LEU A 137 -20.43 6.64 6.21
CA LEU A 137 -20.64 8.07 6.04
C LEU A 137 -19.47 8.73 5.33
N GLY A 138 -18.22 8.37 5.71
CA GLY A 138 -17.02 8.85 5.04
C GLY A 138 -16.94 8.44 3.58
N SER A 139 -17.21 7.18 3.25
CA SER A 139 -17.26 6.70 1.86
C SER A 139 -18.36 7.40 1.06
N TRP A 140 -19.55 7.60 1.63
CA TRP A 140 -20.64 8.30 0.98
C TRP A 140 -20.31 9.78 0.70
N THR A 141 -19.69 10.49 1.66
CA THR A 141 -19.28 11.89 1.46
C THR A 141 -18.23 12.05 0.36
N VAL A 142 -17.25 11.13 0.31
CA VAL A 142 -16.25 11.12 -0.77
C VAL A 142 -16.89 10.76 -2.10
N GLY A 143 -17.77 9.76 -2.14
CA GLY A 143 -18.53 9.40 -3.34
C GLY A 143 -19.33 10.59 -3.90
N LEU A 144 -20.00 11.34 -3.02
CA LEU A 144 -20.76 12.55 -3.41
C LEU A 144 -19.84 13.65 -3.96
N ALA A 145 -18.67 13.84 -3.37
CA ALA A 145 -17.73 14.89 -3.76
C ALA A 145 -16.93 14.54 -5.04
N SER A 146 -16.62 13.25 -5.25
CA SER A 146 -15.79 12.78 -6.37
C SER A 146 -16.59 12.25 -7.56
N GLY A 147 -17.89 11.97 -7.37
CA GLY A 147 -18.73 11.30 -8.38
C GLY A 147 -18.38 9.83 -8.60
N VAL A 148 -17.54 9.22 -7.74
CA VAL A 148 -17.09 7.83 -7.84
C VAL A 148 -17.56 7.06 -6.60
N ASP A 149 -18.18 5.89 -6.80
CA ASP A 149 -18.56 5.03 -5.69
C ASP A 149 -17.35 4.24 -5.18
N VAL A 150 -16.88 4.58 -3.97
CA VAL A 150 -15.74 3.93 -3.32
C VAL A 150 -16.20 3.26 -2.04
N ALA A 151 -16.16 1.93 -2.02
CA ALA A 151 -16.65 1.13 -0.90
C ALA A 151 -15.83 1.33 0.39
N ASP A 152 -14.50 1.43 0.29
CA ASP A 152 -13.58 1.59 1.43
C ASP A 152 -12.54 2.69 1.17
N VAL A 153 -12.95 3.94 1.36
CA VAL A 153 -12.07 5.12 1.19
C VAL A 153 -10.89 5.12 2.17
N THR A 154 -11.01 4.43 3.30
CA THR A 154 -9.98 4.41 4.33
C THR A 154 -8.96 3.28 4.19
N SER A 155 -9.14 2.40 3.19
CA SER A 155 -8.20 1.30 2.94
C SER A 155 -6.80 1.84 2.61
N GLY A 156 -5.78 1.33 3.28
CA GLY A 156 -4.37 1.56 2.95
C GLY A 156 -3.91 0.76 1.71
N PHE A 157 -4.65 -0.28 1.34
CA PHE A 157 -4.31 -1.17 0.23
C PHE A 157 -4.77 -0.58 -1.10
N ARG A 158 -3.85 0.04 -1.84
CA ARG A 158 -4.15 0.81 -3.05
C ARG A 158 -3.11 0.60 -4.12
N ALA A 159 -3.55 0.68 -5.36
CA ALA A 159 -2.65 0.78 -6.51
C ALA A 159 -2.89 2.09 -7.27
N PHE A 160 -1.83 2.63 -7.82
CA PHE A 160 -1.81 3.87 -8.59
C PHE A 160 -1.06 3.65 -9.89
N SER A 161 -1.56 4.21 -11.00
CA SER A 161 -0.74 4.43 -12.18
C SER A 161 0.30 5.52 -11.88
N ARG A 162 1.35 5.61 -12.69
CA ARG A 162 2.32 6.68 -12.61
C ARG A 162 1.66 8.06 -12.70
N ASP A 163 0.73 8.23 -13.62
CA ASP A 163 0.07 9.52 -13.90
C ASP A 163 -0.81 9.97 -12.72
N ALA A 164 -1.50 9.03 -12.07
CA ALA A 164 -2.28 9.33 -10.88
C ALA A 164 -1.43 9.61 -9.62
N ALA A 165 -0.15 9.19 -9.61
CA ALA A 165 0.76 9.39 -8.50
C ALA A 165 1.56 10.70 -8.58
N MET A 166 1.62 11.34 -9.75
CA MET A 166 2.27 12.65 -9.99
C MET A 166 1.39 13.81 -9.56
#